data_31e85d7e753a019510f5b3b80f688a67
#
_entry.id   31e85d7e753a019510f5b3b80f688a67
#
_cell.length_a   1.000
_cell.length_b   1.000
_cell.length_c   1.000
_cell.angle_alpha   90.00
_cell.angle_beta   90.00
_cell.angle_gamma   90.00
#
_symmetry.space_group_name_H-M   'P 1'
#
loop_
_entity.id
_entity.type
_entity.pdbx_description
1 polymer ?
#
loop_
_entity_poly.entity_id
_entity_poly.type
_entity_poly.pdbx_seq_one_letter_code
_entity_poly.pdbx_strand_id
1 'polypeptide(L)'
;AIQKLSRCMNIPPGTLLYRGLGGSMELPDSFFVPSDQCVTPNALGYCEFAFMSTTQDRSVAVQYSGVRDNKPKASIMEIHPNSVDRGADISEFSQYQGEKEFLIVPYSFVQGEGRQRTEVVDGGGVLTIVSVRVNINLKMETVEELKEKKKRLHLVSARAIVEEVRYELGEWAKSAEAAARLQKDSSRNQGGTFT
;
A
#
# COMPACT_ATOMS: atom_id res chain seq x y z
N ALA A 1 -6.72 8.49 -5.36
CA ALA A 1 -6.40 9.71 -6.12
C ALA A 1 -4.90 9.76 -6.46
N ILE A 2 -3.99 9.75 -5.46
CA ILE A 2 -2.52 9.92 -5.64
C ILE A 2 -1.92 8.90 -6.61
N GLN A 3 -2.24 7.61 -6.50
CA GLN A 3 -1.74 6.60 -7.45
C GLN A 3 -2.20 6.82 -8.89
N LYS A 4 -3.44 7.30 -9.10
CA LYS A 4 -3.92 7.63 -10.44
C LYS A 4 -3.18 8.84 -11.00
N LEU A 5 -2.99 9.87 -10.18
CA LEU A 5 -2.26 11.07 -10.55
C LEU A 5 -0.80 10.73 -10.92
N SER A 6 -0.11 9.96 -10.09
CA SER A 6 1.27 9.49 -10.34
C SER A 6 1.42 8.77 -11.69
N ARG A 7 0.43 7.98 -12.12
CA ARG A 7 0.48 7.28 -13.42
C ARG A 7 0.35 8.22 -14.62
N CYS A 8 -0.34 9.35 -14.44
CA CYS A 8 -0.53 10.34 -15.50
C CYS A 8 0.66 11.30 -15.66
N MET A 9 1.60 11.27 -14.73
CA MET A 9 2.74 12.18 -14.70
C MET A 9 3.99 11.53 -15.28
N ASN A 10 4.83 12.35 -15.89
CA ASN A 10 6.14 11.93 -16.34
C ASN A 10 7.21 12.61 -15.49
N ILE A 11 7.99 11.83 -14.75
CA ILE A 11 9.14 12.33 -14.00
C ILE A 11 10.38 12.14 -14.88
N PRO A 12 11.14 13.22 -15.17
CA PRO A 12 12.35 13.10 -15.96
C PRO A 12 13.33 12.11 -15.36
N PRO A 13 14.06 11.34 -16.18
CA PRO A 13 15.12 10.47 -15.68
C PRO A 13 16.17 11.26 -14.87
N GLY A 14 16.63 10.70 -13.76
CA GLY A 14 17.61 11.34 -12.88
C GLY A 14 17.04 12.39 -11.93
N THR A 15 15.73 12.60 -11.92
CA THR A 15 15.09 13.43 -10.89
C THR A 15 15.31 12.81 -9.52
N LEU A 16 15.73 13.61 -8.56
CA LEU A 16 15.81 13.24 -7.14
C LEU A 16 14.69 13.91 -6.37
N LEU A 17 14.16 13.20 -5.39
CA LEU A 17 13.22 13.73 -4.42
C LEU A 17 13.89 13.77 -3.05
N TYR A 18 13.52 14.72 -2.22
CA TYR A 18 14.11 14.93 -0.91
C TYR A 18 13.05 15.03 0.17
N ARG A 19 13.39 14.58 1.38
CA ARG A 19 12.56 14.73 2.58
C ARG A 19 13.42 15.07 3.77
N GLY A 20 13.15 16.19 4.45
CA GLY A 20 13.74 16.53 5.74
C GLY A 20 13.11 15.71 6.88
N LEU A 21 13.92 15.24 7.80
CA LEU A 21 13.50 14.38 8.91
C LEU A 21 13.35 15.12 10.26
N GLY A 22 13.36 16.43 10.26
CA GLY A 22 13.06 17.28 11.42
C GLY A 22 14.10 17.27 12.54
N GLY A 23 15.22 16.58 12.36
CA GLY A 23 16.33 16.54 13.32
C GLY A 23 16.03 15.81 14.65
N SER A 24 14.93 15.07 14.71
CA SER A 24 14.51 14.28 15.88
C SER A 24 14.35 12.80 15.58
N MET A 25 14.34 12.42 14.31
CA MET A 25 14.15 11.03 13.88
C MET A 25 15.51 10.37 13.72
N GLU A 26 15.71 9.29 14.44
CA GLU A 26 16.77 8.32 14.19
C GLU A 26 16.23 7.18 13.35
N LEU A 27 16.90 6.91 12.24
CA LEU A 27 16.62 5.67 11.52
C LEU A 27 17.19 4.50 12.32
N PRO A 28 16.44 3.40 12.49
CA PRO A 28 16.92 2.28 13.29
C PRO A 28 18.16 1.64 12.65
N ASP A 29 19.00 1.02 13.47
CA ASP A 29 20.22 0.34 12.98
C ASP A 29 19.89 -0.73 11.92
N SER A 30 18.74 -1.38 12.03
CA SER A 30 18.24 -2.32 11.04
C SER A 30 18.01 -1.73 9.66
N PHE A 31 17.98 -0.40 9.54
CA PHE A 31 17.92 0.30 8.25
C PHE A 31 19.25 0.23 7.49
N PHE A 32 20.35 0.14 8.22
CA PHE A 32 21.71 0.15 7.66
C PHE A 32 22.41 -1.21 7.71
N VAL A 33 21.98 -2.10 8.59
CA VAL A 33 22.61 -3.39 8.83
C VAL A 33 21.58 -4.51 8.69
N PRO A 34 21.87 -5.58 7.90
CA PRO A 34 20.99 -6.74 7.81
C PRO A 34 20.80 -7.35 9.21
N SER A 35 19.55 -7.48 9.63
CA SER A 35 19.21 -8.19 10.86
C SER A 35 18.88 -9.63 10.53
N ASP A 36 19.45 -10.60 11.27
CA ASP A 36 19.10 -12.01 11.16
C ASP A 36 17.65 -12.31 11.51
N GLN A 37 16.96 -11.31 12.08
CA GLN A 37 15.53 -11.36 12.42
C GLN A 37 14.61 -10.85 11.29
N CYS A 38 15.15 -10.30 10.20
CA CYS A 38 14.36 -9.89 9.07
C CYS A 38 13.89 -11.11 8.28
N VAL A 39 12.58 -11.18 8.01
CA VAL A 39 11.92 -12.22 7.20
C VAL A 39 12.53 -12.35 5.80
N THR A 40 13.12 -11.27 5.29
CA THR A 40 13.92 -11.25 4.06
C THR A 40 15.34 -10.83 4.39
N PRO A 41 16.31 -11.73 4.33
CA PRO A 41 17.73 -11.38 4.43
C PRO A 41 18.04 -10.32 3.37
N ASN A 42 18.59 -9.19 3.76
CA ASN A 42 18.90 -8.01 2.94
C ASN A 42 17.79 -6.97 2.72
N ALA A 43 16.63 -7.06 3.35
CA ALA A 43 15.64 -5.97 3.32
C ALA A 43 15.98 -4.93 4.39
N LEU A 44 16.91 -4.03 4.06
CA LEU A 44 17.27 -2.88 4.89
C LEU A 44 16.26 -1.76 4.66
N GLY A 45 15.32 -1.56 5.59
CA GLY A 45 14.32 -0.53 5.41
C GLY A 45 13.21 -0.53 6.45
N TYR A 46 12.24 0.35 6.26
CA TYR A 46 11.02 0.42 7.07
C TYR A 46 9.79 0.70 6.19
N CYS A 47 8.61 0.44 6.73
CA CYS A 47 7.36 0.80 6.07
C CYS A 47 6.89 2.17 6.58
N GLU A 48 6.70 3.12 5.66
CA GLU A 48 6.07 4.41 5.96
C GLU A 48 4.55 4.23 5.94
N PHE A 49 3.94 4.34 7.11
CA PHE A 49 2.50 4.09 7.27
C PHE A 49 1.62 5.26 6.83
N ALA A 50 2.17 6.46 6.82
CA ALA A 50 1.47 7.68 6.44
C ALA A 50 1.78 8.09 4.99
N PHE A 51 1.11 9.15 4.53
CA PHE A 51 1.54 9.84 3.33
C PHE A 51 2.93 10.43 3.56
N MET A 52 3.84 10.21 2.61
CA MET A 52 5.18 10.75 2.67
C MET A 52 5.29 11.93 1.71
N SER A 53 5.33 13.13 2.27
CA SER A 53 5.60 14.36 1.54
C SER A 53 7.09 14.47 1.23
N THR A 54 7.41 14.77 0.00
CA THR A 54 8.76 14.92 -0.53
C THR A 54 8.81 16.13 -1.46
N THR A 55 9.97 16.63 -1.76
CA THR A 55 10.17 17.79 -2.64
C THR A 55 11.27 17.55 -3.66
N GLN A 56 11.17 18.19 -4.83
CA GLN A 56 12.28 18.25 -5.78
C GLN A 56 13.35 19.28 -5.36
N ASP A 57 12.99 20.24 -4.51
CA ASP A 57 13.89 21.28 -4.07
C ASP A 57 14.65 20.85 -2.81
N ARG A 58 15.94 20.53 -2.98
CA ARG A 58 16.80 20.16 -1.86
C ARG A 58 16.86 21.23 -0.76
N SER A 59 16.73 22.50 -1.11
CA SER A 59 16.78 23.60 -0.13
C SER A 59 15.59 23.56 0.84
N VAL A 60 14.42 23.17 0.33
CA VAL A 60 13.21 22.95 1.14
C VAL A 60 13.43 21.79 2.11
N ALA A 61 13.96 20.66 1.64
CA ALA A 61 14.25 19.53 2.52
C ALA A 61 15.28 19.86 3.61
N VAL A 62 16.29 20.70 3.29
CA VAL A 62 17.25 21.19 4.26
C VAL A 62 16.57 22.07 5.33
N GLN A 63 15.59 22.90 4.95
CA GLN A 63 14.82 23.68 5.94
C GLN A 63 14.08 22.76 6.91
N TYR A 64 13.48 21.70 6.41
CA TYR A 64 12.76 20.70 7.23
C TYR A 64 13.67 19.66 7.91
N SER A 65 15.00 19.69 7.68
CA SER A 65 15.91 18.73 8.29
C SER A 65 16.21 19.00 9.77
N GLY A 66 15.96 20.23 10.25
CA GLY A 66 16.32 20.68 11.60
C GLY A 66 17.78 21.18 11.70
N VAL A 67 18.56 21.21 10.61
CA VAL A 67 19.96 21.65 10.65
C VAL A 67 20.09 23.13 11.02
N ARG A 68 19.15 23.97 10.59
CA ARG A 68 19.11 25.40 10.91
C ARG A 68 18.79 25.67 12.37
N ASP A 69 18.10 24.77 13.01
CA ASP A 69 17.74 24.82 14.43
C ASP A 69 18.82 24.16 15.31
N ASN A 70 19.97 23.84 14.75
CA ASN A 70 21.09 23.16 15.42
C ASN A 70 20.69 21.84 16.08
N LYS A 71 19.75 21.13 15.50
CA LYS A 71 19.33 19.84 16.04
C LYS A 71 20.42 18.79 15.80
N PRO A 72 20.70 17.93 16.80
CA PRO A 72 21.86 17.02 16.75
C PRO A 72 21.77 15.93 15.69
N LYS A 73 20.55 15.64 15.18
CA LYS A 73 20.27 14.55 14.22
C LYS A 73 19.66 15.09 12.94
N ALA A 74 20.11 16.26 12.51
CA ALA A 74 19.64 16.85 11.27
C ALA A 74 19.94 15.93 10.07
N SER A 75 18.88 15.52 9.38
CA SER A 75 19.02 14.57 8.28
C SER A 75 17.98 14.77 7.19
N ILE A 76 18.37 14.41 5.97
CA ILE A 76 17.48 14.33 4.81
C ILE A 76 17.56 12.95 4.17
N MET A 77 16.44 12.51 3.65
CA MET A 77 16.40 11.40 2.70
C MET A 77 16.58 11.94 1.29
N GLU A 78 17.42 11.29 0.52
CA GLU A 78 17.57 11.49 -0.91
C GLU A 78 16.96 10.27 -1.59
N ILE A 79 15.85 10.48 -2.27
CA ILE A 79 15.00 9.42 -2.82
C ILE A 79 15.23 9.32 -4.31
N HIS A 80 15.50 8.12 -4.79
CA HIS A 80 15.65 7.80 -6.20
C HIS A 80 14.34 7.21 -6.76
N PRO A 81 13.43 8.02 -7.33
CA PRO A 81 12.21 7.52 -7.92
C PRO A 81 12.52 6.73 -9.20
N ASN A 82 11.71 5.74 -9.48
CA ASN A 82 11.75 5.01 -10.74
C ASN A 82 10.47 5.24 -11.56
N SER A 83 10.33 4.56 -12.67
CA SER A 83 9.16 4.71 -13.56
C SER A 83 7.83 4.27 -12.94
N VAL A 84 7.89 3.45 -11.89
CA VAL A 84 6.73 2.83 -11.23
C VAL A 84 6.58 3.37 -9.81
N ASP A 85 7.66 3.28 -9.03
CA ASP A 85 7.69 3.68 -7.63
C ASP A 85 8.08 5.16 -7.52
N ARG A 86 7.10 6.02 -7.66
CA ARG A 86 7.22 7.47 -7.65
C ARG A 86 6.02 8.10 -6.99
N GLY A 87 6.19 9.24 -6.40
CA GLY A 87 5.09 10.05 -5.88
C GLY A 87 4.28 10.72 -6.99
N ALA A 88 3.22 11.39 -6.62
CA ALA A 88 2.48 12.28 -7.48
C ALA A 88 2.87 13.73 -7.16
N ASP A 89 3.17 14.51 -8.19
CA ASP A 89 3.33 15.96 -8.05
C ASP A 89 1.97 16.55 -7.66
N ILE A 90 1.92 17.20 -6.52
CA ILE A 90 0.74 17.86 -6.00
C ILE A 90 0.98 19.37 -5.82
N SER A 91 2.02 19.92 -6.44
CA SER A 91 2.42 21.32 -6.28
C SER A 91 1.29 22.30 -6.59
N GLU A 92 0.47 22.00 -7.59
CA GLU A 92 -0.68 22.85 -7.96
C GLU A 92 -1.85 22.78 -6.94
N PHE A 93 -1.89 21.72 -6.12
CA PHE A 93 -2.91 21.49 -5.11
C PHE A 93 -2.42 21.82 -3.70
N SER A 94 -1.11 22.01 -3.52
CA SER A 94 -0.49 22.31 -2.24
C SER A 94 -0.73 23.76 -1.82
N GLN A 95 -0.90 23.97 -0.52
CA GLN A 95 -0.92 25.30 0.06
C GLN A 95 0.41 26.05 -0.17
N TYR A 96 1.49 25.32 -0.33
CA TYR A 96 2.86 25.83 -0.52
C TYR A 96 3.41 25.44 -1.89
N GLN A 97 2.87 26.04 -2.94
CA GLN A 97 3.21 25.69 -4.34
C GLN A 97 4.72 25.80 -4.64
N GLY A 98 5.43 26.70 -3.95
CA GLY A 98 6.88 26.86 -4.09
C GLY A 98 7.70 25.66 -3.63
N GLU A 99 7.13 24.75 -2.87
CA GLU A 99 7.84 23.59 -2.35
C GLU A 99 7.98 22.45 -3.37
N LYS A 100 7.32 22.52 -4.52
CA LYS A 100 7.32 21.47 -5.56
C LYS A 100 7.11 20.09 -4.96
N GLU A 101 5.98 19.94 -4.28
CA GLU A 101 5.68 18.78 -3.45
C GLU A 101 5.30 17.56 -4.26
N PHE A 102 5.93 16.44 -3.94
CA PHE A 102 5.57 15.09 -4.42
C PHE A 102 5.07 14.25 -3.26
N LEU A 103 3.88 13.70 -3.39
CA LEU A 103 3.26 12.91 -2.35
C LEU A 103 3.33 11.41 -2.68
N ILE A 104 3.98 10.65 -1.82
CA ILE A 104 4.07 9.19 -1.89
C ILE A 104 3.00 8.58 -1.00
N VAL A 105 2.37 7.51 -1.48
CA VAL A 105 1.24 6.88 -0.81
C VAL A 105 1.63 6.18 0.49
N PRO A 106 0.69 6.00 1.43
CA PRO A 106 0.91 5.21 2.64
C PRO A 106 1.31 3.77 2.34
N TYR A 107 1.92 3.13 3.34
CA TYR A 107 2.42 1.75 3.27
C TYR A 107 3.47 1.53 2.19
N SER A 108 4.22 2.57 1.86
CA SER A 108 5.38 2.47 0.99
C SER A 108 6.58 1.97 1.79
N PHE A 109 7.32 1.01 1.22
CA PHE A 109 8.53 0.50 1.84
C PHE A 109 9.71 1.37 1.45
N VAL A 110 10.39 1.94 2.43
CA VAL A 110 11.58 2.78 2.27
C VAL A 110 12.81 1.94 2.56
N GLN A 111 13.64 1.74 1.56
CA GLN A 111 14.83 0.91 1.61
C GLN A 111 16.09 1.78 1.52
N GLY A 112 17.05 1.55 2.41
CA GLY A 112 18.35 2.22 2.34
C GLY A 112 19.14 1.80 1.11
N GLU A 113 19.79 2.76 0.47
CA GLU A 113 20.62 2.57 -0.71
C GLU A 113 22.05 3.07 -0.42
N GLY A 114 22.92 2.14 -0.06
CA GLY A 114 24.33 2.47 0.23
C GLY A 114 24.58 3.03 1.63
N ARG A 115 25.68 3.78 1.76
CA ARG A 115 26.10 4.38 3.03
C ARG A 115 25.58 5.79 3.14
N GLN A 116 25.19 6.17 4.35
CA GLN A 116 24.92 7.56 4.67
C GLN A 116 26.17 8.42 4.46
N ARG A 117 25.98 9.65 4.03
CA ARG A 117 27.04 10.65 3.89
C ARG A 117 26.72 11.88 4.73
N THR A 118 27.75 12.60 5.13
CA THR A 118 27.62 13.79 5.97
C THR A 118 28.15 14.99 5.20
N GLU A 119 27.39 16.08 5.22
CA GLU A 119 27.77 17.36 4.62
C GLU A 119 27.70 18.46 5.66
N VAL A 120 28.57 19.45 5.52
CA VAL A 120 28.50 20.69 6.30
C VAL A 120 27.73 21.71 5.46
N VAL A 121 26.64 22.23 6.01
CA VAL A 121 25.83 23.27 5.36
C VAL A 121 26.28 24.67 5.78
N ASP A 122 25.85 25.66 5.01
CA ASP A 122 26.13 27.06 5.31
C ASP A 122 25.65 27.38 6.74
N GLY A 123 26.57 27.97 7.53
CA GLY A 123 26.34 28.21 8.96
C GLY A 123 26.94 27.17 9.91
N GLY A 124 27.68 26.16 9.37
CA GLY A 124 28.45 25.19 10.17
C GLY A 124 27.63 24.00 10.70
N GLY A 125 26.35 23.88 10.33
CA GLY A 125 25.54 22.75 10.71
C GLY A 125 25.93 21.46 9.97
N VAL A 126 25.83 20.34 10.66
CA VAL A 126 26.13 19.00 10.09
C VAL A 126 24.83 18.36 9.65
N LEU A 127 24.76 17.99 8.37
CA LEU A 127 23.60 17.36 7.75
C LEU A 127 23.94 15.94 7.32
N THR A 128 23.17 14.97 7.78
CA THR A 128 23.28 13.58 7.34
C THR A 128 22.36 13.36 6.15
N ILE A 129 22.89 12.80 5.09
CA ILE A 129 22.13 12.45 3.88
C ILE A 129 22.05 10.94 3.76
N VAL A 130 20.84 10.44 3.64
CA VAL A 130 20.55 9.01 3.52
C VAL A 130 19.92 8.76 2.15
N SER A 131 20.65 8.08 1.28
CA SER A 131 20.10 7.66 -0.03
C SER A 131 19.16 6.50 0.16
N VAL A 132 17.97 6.62 -0.41
CA VAL A 132 16.92 5.61 -0.27
C VAL A 132 16.20 5.34 -1.58
N ARG A 133 15.68 4.13 -1.70
CA ARG A 133 14.70 3.74 -2.70
C ARG A 133 13.36 3.54 -2.03
N VAL A 134 12.30 3.95 -2.70
CA VAL A 134 10.94 3.71 -2.24
C VAL A 134 10.30 2.66 -3.13
N ASN A 135 9.72 1.63 -2.52
CA ASN A 135 8.91 0.63 -3.19
C ASN A 135 7.44 0.88 -2.81
N ILE A 136 6.66 1.29 -3.79
CA ILE A 136 5.25 1.64 -3.60
C ILE A 136 4.42 0.37 -3.74
N ASN A 137 3.55 0.12 -2.77
CA ASN A 137 2.60 -0.97 -2.88
C ASN A 137 1.50 -0.61 -3.89
N LEU A 138 1.72 -0.98 -5.15
CA LEU A 138 0.78 -0.72 -6.25
C LEU A 138 -0.52 -1.52 -6.17
N LYS A 139 -0.61 -2.49 -5.26
CA LYS A 139 -1.81 -3.31 -5.03
C LYS A 139 -2.83 -2.66 -4.09
N MET A 140 -2.66 -1.42 -3.70
CA MET A 140 -3.72 -0.69 -3.00
C MET A 140 -4.87 -0.46 -3.97
N GLU A 141 -5.86 -1.34 -3.87
CA GLU A 141 -7.12 -1.23 -4.60
C GLU A 141 -7.89 0.00 -4.09
N THR A 142 -8.56 0.71 -4.98
CA THR A 142 -9.47 1.77 -4.58
C THR A 142 -10.64 1.19 -3.80
N VAL A 143 -11.35 2.00 -3.02
CA VAL A 143 -12.53 1.55 -2.28
C VAL A 143 -13.58 0.95 -3.23
N GLU A 144 -13.71 1.51 -4.43
CA GLU A 144 -14.59 1.03 -5.49
C GLU A 144 -14.15 -0.35 -6.01
N GLU A 145 -12.86 -0.53 -6.28
CA GLU A 145 -12.29 -1.82 -6.71
C GLU A 145 -12.46 -2.89 -5.63
N LEU A 146 -12.23 -2.54 -4.35
CA LEU A 146 -12.47 -3.44 -3.22
C LEU A 146 -13.95 -3.83 -3.08
N LYS A 147 -14.87 -2.86 -3.23
CA LYS A 147 -16.31 -3.13 -3.21
C LYS A 147 -16.74 -4.05 -4.34
N GLU A 148 -16.27 -3.81 -5.56
CA GLU A 148 -16.60 -4.65 -6.72
C GLU A 148 -16.00 -6.06 -6.59
N LYS A 149 -14.77 -6.17 -6.10
CA LYS A 149 -14.14 -7.46 -5.81
C LYS A 149 -14.91 -8.23 -4.74
N LYS A 150 -15.32 -7.57 -3.66
CA LYS A 150 -16.13 -8.17 -2.59
C LYS A 150 -17.47 -8.63 -3.13
N LYS A 151 -18.17 -7.81 -3.93
CA LYS A 151 -19.42 -8.17 -4.58
C LYS A 151 -19.26 -9.40 -5.48
N ARG A 152 -18.21 -9.44 -6.29
CA ARG A 152 -17.91 -10.58 -7.18
C ARG A 152 -17.67 -11.85 -6.37
N LEU A 153 -16.89 -11.78 -5.29
CA LEU A 153 -16.67 -12.92 -4.40
C LEU A 153 -17.97 -13.43 -3.78
N HIS A 154 -18.85 -12.54 -3.30
CA HIS A 154 -20.14 -12.92 -2.76
C HIS A 154 -21.02 -13.62 -3.79
N LEU A 155 -21.05 -13.12 -5.03
CA LEU A 155 -21.82 -13.77 -6.12
C LEU A 155 -21.27 -15.15 -6.47
N VAL A 156 -19.95 -15.31 -6.50
CA VAL A 156 -19.31 -16.62 -6.74
C VAL A 156 -19.65 -17.59 -5.60
N SER A 157 -19.52 -17.16 -4.34
CA SER A 157 -19.86 -17.97 -3.17
C SER A 157 -21.35 -18.38 -3.17
N ALA A 158 -22.24 -17.44 -3.45
CA ALA A 158 -23.67 -17.75 -3.52
C ALA A 158 -23.99 -18.77 -4.62
N ARG A 159 -23.36 -18.64 -5.79
CA ARG A 159 -23.52 -19.64 -6.87
C ARG A 159 -22.99 -21.02 -6.47
N ALA A 160 -21.83 -21.07 -5.82
CA ALA A 160 -21.26 -22.32 -5.34
C ALA A 160 -22.22 -23.03 -4.36
N ILE A 161 -22.80 -22.29 -3.40
CA ILE A 161 -23.79 -22.83 -2.46
C ILE A 161 -25.01 -23.36 -3.19
N VAL A 162 -25.52 -22.64 -4.20
CA VAL A 162 -26.67 -23.10 -4.99
C VAL A 162 -26.36 -24.41 -5.72
N GLU A 163 -25.18 -24.53 -6.31
CA GLU A 163 -24.77 -25.75 -7.00
C GLU A 163 -24.56 -26.92 -6.02
N GLU A 164 -24.01 -26.68 -4.85
CA GLU A 164 -23.85 -27.68 -3.79
C GLU A 164 -25.21 -28.19 -3.32
N VAL A 165 -26.15 -27.29 -3.01
CA VAL A 165 -27.52 -27.65 -2.62
C VAL A 165 -28.24 -28.44 -3.74
N ARG A 166 -28.05 -28.02 -5.00
CA ARG A 166 -28.62 -28.78 -6.14
C ARG A 166 -28.06 -30.19 -6.23
N TYR A 167 -26.74 -30.31 -6.04
CA TYR A 167 -26.09 -31.61 -6.05
C TYR A 167 -26.62 -32.51 -4.92
N GLU A 168 -26.63 -32.01 -3.69
CA GLU A 168 -27.11 -32.74 -2.51
C GLU A 168 -28.59 -33.15 -2.65
N LEU A 169 -29.43 -32.24 -3.11
CA LEU A 169 -30.84 -32.55 -3.37
C LEU A 169 -30.98 -33.58 -4.49
N GLY A 170 -30.14 -33.52 -5.53
CA GLY A 170 -30.14 -34.51 -6.61
C GLY A 170 -29.72 -35.90 -6.12
N GLU A 171 -28.73 -36.00 -5.26
CA GLU A 171 -28.30 -37.25 -4.65
C GLU A 171 -29.37 -37.79 -3.67
N TRP A 172 -29.94 -36.90 -2.85
CA TRP A 172 -31.02 -37.28 -1.96
C TRP A 172 -32.24 -37.80 -2.73
N ALA A 173 -32.63 -37.14 -3.83
CA ALA A 173 -33.76 -37.56 -4.66
C ALA A 173 -33.59 -38.98 -5.28
N LYS A 174 -32.37 -39.43 -5.47
CA LYS A 174 -32.04 -40.80 -5.92
C LYS A 174 -32.07 -41.83 -4.79
N SER A 175 -32.14 -41.40 -3.54
CA SER A 175 -32.09 -42.28 -2.39
C SER A 175 -33.40 -43.07 -2.22
N ALA A 176 -33.30 -44.26 -1.66
CA ALA A 176 -34.46 -45.06 -1.32
C ALA A 176 -35.41 -44.38 -0.32
N GLU A 177 -34.87 -43.50 0.53
CA GLU A 177 -35.63 -42.73 1.51
C GLU A 177 -36.52 -41.68 0.82
N ALA A 178 -36.01 -40.96 -0.17
CA ALA A 178 -36.78 -40.01 -0.97
C ALA A 178 -37.91 -40.70 -1.74
N ALA A 179 -37.62 -41.84 -2.35
CA ALA A 179 -38.64 -42.66 -3.04
C ALA A 179 -39.75 -43.11 -2.08
N ALA A 180 -39.42 -43.56 -0.87
CA ALA A 180 -40.39 -43.94 0.15
C ALA A 180 -41.25 -42.77 0.63
N ARG A 181 -40.67 -41.58 0.81
CA ARG A 181 -41.41 -40.36 1.19
C ARG A 181 -42.37 -39.90 0.09
N LEU A 182 -41.95 -39.91 -1.16
CA LEU A 182 -42.79 -39.55 -2.31
C LEU A 182 -43.95 -40.50 -2.49
N GLN A 183 -43.75 -41.82 -2.28
CA GLN A 183 -44.84 -42.82 -2.29
C GLN A 183 -45.86 -42.57 -1.17
N LYS A 184 -45.39 -42.22 0.04
CA LYS A 184 -46.25 -41.94 1.19
C LYS A 184 -47.10 -40.68 0.98
N ASP A 185 -46.55 -39.65 0.39
CA ASP A 185 -47.28 -38.41 0.09
C ASP A 185 -48.26 -38.60 -1.09
N SER A 186 -47.89 -39.39 -2.10
CA SER A 186 -48.77 -39.73 -3.20
C SER A 186 -50.00 -40.54 -2.72
N SER A 187 -49.81 -41.44 -1.78
CA SER A 187 -50.91 -42.18 -1.18
C SER A 187 -51.84 -41.32 -0.32
N ARG A 188 -51.32 -40.29 0.30
CA ARG A 188 -52.09 -39.30 1.07
C ARG A 188 -52.96 -38.40 0.18
N ASN A 189 -52.45 -38.03 -0.99
CA ASN A 189 -53.19 -37.20 -1.95
C ASN A 189 -54.25 -37.96 -2.75
N GLN A 190 -54.22 -39.31 -2.85
CA GLN A 190 -55.25 -40.12 -3.50
C GLN A 190 -56.42 -40.42 -2.58
N GLY A 191 -56.33 -40.15 -1.28
CA GLY A 191 -57.40 -40.39 -0.31
C GLY A 191 -58.35 -39.21 -0.05
N GLY A 192 -58.20 -38.10 -0.76
CA GLY A 192 -59.04 -36.92 -0.60
C GLY A 192 -59.99 -36.66 -1.73
N THR A 193 -60.96 -37.54 -1.89
CA THR A 193 -62.19 -37.20 -2.63
C THR A 193 -63.02 -36.27 -1.74
N PHE A 194 -63.01 -35.01 -2.07
CA PHE A 194 -63.97 -34.05 -1.50
C PHE A 194 -65.41 -34.42 -2.03
N THR A 195 -66.27 -34.92 -1.16
CA THR A 195 -67.74 -34.91 -1.33
C THR A 195 -68.25 -33.58 -0.80
#